data_82298e827e7b61c0655a8964138f9664
#
_entry.id   82298e827e7b61c0655a8964138f9664
#
_cell.length_a   1.000
_cell.length_b   1.000
_cell.length_c   1.000
_cell.angle_alpha   90.00
_cell.angle_beta   90.00
_cell.angle_gamma   90.00
#
_symmetry.space_group_name_H-M   'P 1'
#
loop_
_entity.id
_entity.type
_entity.pdbx_description
1 polymer ?
#
loop_
_entity_poly.entity_id
_entity_poly.type
_entity_poly.pdbx_seq_one_letter_code
_entity_poly.pdbx_strand_id
1 'polypeptide(L)'
;LEFIGIEKGGNKAWLEIAGQSIQPSQVAITAGVLILAVIFGDLPRFLPVFRHHFLRVIVAVVIAGIPAALVAKEDLGSGLVWGPVFLGLMLAGSVPFRYLIVLVLGALCVIPLVYFFGLKDYQKLRIDTPIYMNTDQRDKVNMKKEGWVPYHLELAVGSAGLEGKGPLSVKVPEGGSVHRTFFPNESINDFIFAVIAEEFGFRGALLMLSAMLLLLLQGVFVAYNARDQLGRLLAIGIVAMFFAHTFQNVGMNLNVLPVIGIPIPFISYGGTFLLVTMFLMGMMQSVWVHRHISPLKKRRPGDDPED
;
A
#
# COMPACT_ATOMS: atom_id res chain seq x y z
N LEU A 1 -2.62 -20.26 5.61
CA LEU A 1 -2.20 -20.20 4.20
C LEU A 1 -1.33 -21.39 3.82
N GLU A 2 -0.43 -21.86 4.68
CA GLU A 2 0.43 -23.02 4.39
C GLU A 2 -0.34 -24.30 4.01
N PHE A 3 -1.56 -24.48 4.55
CA PHE A 3 -2.40 -25.68 4.34
C PHE A 3 -3.51 -25.51 3.30
N ILE A 4 -3.97 -24.30 3.00
CA ILE A 4 -5.17 -24.03 2.18
C ILE A 4 -4.87 -23.06 1.04
N GLY A 5 -3.70 -22.43 1.01
CA GLY A 5 -3.31 -21.42 0.04
C GLY A 5 -3.02 -22.01 -1.35
N ILE A 6 -3.50 -21.33 -2.39
CA ILE A 6 -3.19 -21.64 -3.79
C ILE A 6 -1.96 -20.85 -4.20
N GLU A 7 -1.08 -21.53 -4.93
CA GLU A 7 0.13 -20.93 -5.49
C GLU A 7 -0.20 -20.17 -6.78
N LYS A 8 -0.02 -18.84 -6.76
CA LYS A 8 -0.05 -17.98 -7.94
C LYS A 8 1.23 -17.16 -8.01
N GLY A 9 1.90 -17.15 -9.15
CA GLY A 9 3.14 -16.40 -9.32
C GLY A 9 4.28 -16.81 -8.38
N GLY A 10 4.31 -18.09 -7.95
CA GLY A 10 5.35 -18.63 -7.05
C GLY A 10 5.12 -18.33 -5.55
N ASN A 11 4.00 -17.74 -5.17
CA ASN A 11 3.63 -17.43 -3.78
C ASN A 11 2.32 -18.10 -3.39
N LYS A 12 2.27 -18.73 -2.21
CA LYS A 12 1.06 -19.30 -1.60
C LYS A 12 0.26 -18.25 -0.82
N ALA A 13 0.00 -17.09 -1.43
CA ALA A 13 -0.61 -15.94 -0.78
C ALA A 13 -2.12 -15.79 -1.06
N TRP A 14 -2.73 -16.71 -1.82
CA TRP A 14 -4.10 -16.60 -2.30
C TRP A 14 -4.99 -17.70 -1.73
N LEU A 15 -6.25 -17.35 -1.46
CA LEU A 15 -7.32 -18.29 -1.14
C LEU A 15 -8.36 -18.27 -2.28
N GLU A 16 -8.87 -19.43 -2.67
CA GLU A 16 -10.01 -19.51 -3.59
C GLU A 16 -11.29 -19.81 -2.79
N ILE A 17 -12.22 -18.87 -2.82
CA ILE A 17 -13.52 -19.00 -2.19
C ILE A 17 -14.59 -18.78 -3.27
N ALA A 18 -15.40 -19.79 -3.52
CA ALA A 18 -16.48 -19.73 -4.52
C ALA A 18 -16.01 -19.30 -5.92
N GLY A 19 -14.84 -19.76 -6.37
CA GLY A 19 -14.25 -19.42 -7.68
C GLY A 19 -13.63 -18.03 -7.76
N GLN A 20 -13.54 -17.30 -6.64
CA GLN A 20 -12.88 -16.00 -6.55
C GLN A 20 -11.57 -16.12 -5.77
N SER A 21 -10.51 -15.55 -6.34
CA SER A 21 -9.22 -15.48 -5.65
C SER A 21 -9.20 -14.31 -4.67
N ILE A 22 -9.10 -14.60 -3.39
CA ILE A 22 -9.01 -13.60 -2.31
C ILE A 22 -7.57 -13.57 -1.79
N GLN A 23 -7.01 -12.36 -1.66
CA GLN A 23 -5.69 -12.15 -1.05
C GLN A 23 -5.85 -11.72 0.41
N PRO A 24 -5.63 -12.60 1.39
CA PRO A 24 -5.85 -12.32 2.82
C PRO A 24 -5.00 -11.16 3.35
N SER A 25 -3.82 -10.91 2.78
CA SER A 25 -2.95 -9.80 3.16
C SER A 25 -3.64 -8.45 3.02
N GLN A 26 -4.46 -8.23 1.99
CA GLN A 26 -5.18 -6.98 1.78
C GLN A 26 -6.27 -6.75 2.84
N VAL A 27 -6.95 -7.83 3.22
CA VAL A 27 -7.93 -7.79 4.32
C VAL A 27 -7.23 -7.54 5.66
N ALA A 28 -6.08 -8.17 5.89
CA ALA A 28 -5.29 -7.97 7.11
C ALA A 28 -4.80 -6.53 7.25
N ILE A 29 -4.27 -5.90 6.17
CA ILE A 29 -3.84 -4.51 6.18
C ILE A 29 -5.03 -3.59 6.49
N THR A 30 -6.19 -3.85 5.87
CA THR A 30 -7.41 -3.08 6.12
C THR A 30 -7.84 -3.18 7.59
N ALA A 31 -7.90 -4.39 8.13
CA ALA A 31 -8.19 -4.60 9.55
C ALA A 31 -7.15 -3.90 10.44
N GLY A 32 -5.88 -3.93 10.05
CA GLY A 32 -4.80 -3.20 10.72
C GLY A 32 -5.03 -1.70 10.78
N VAL A 33 -5.44 -1.08 9.68
CA VAL A 33 -5.81 0.35 9.64
C VAL A 33 -6.91 0.64 10.66
N LEU A 34 -7.98 -0.18 10.69
CA LEU A 34 -9.10 0.00 11.61
C LEU A 34 -8.68 -0.13 13.07
N ILE A 35 -7.98 -1.22 13.40
CA ILE A 35 -7.56 -1.51 14.77
C ILE A 35 -6.57 -0.45 15.27
N LEU A 36 -5.59 -0.08 14.46
CA LEU A 36 -4.61 0.94 14.83
C LEU A 36 -5.26 2.32 15.00
N ALA A 37 -6.25 2.67 14.17
CA ALA A 37 -7.02 3.89 14.33
C ALA A 37 -7.76 3.93 15.68
N VAL A 38 -8.34 2.81 16.11
CA VAL A 38 -8.96 2.69 17.44
C VAL A 38 -7.92 2.80 18.56
N ILE A 39 -6.77 2.12 18.43
CA ILE A 39 -5.70 2.13 19.44
C ILE A 39 -5.16 3.55 19.66
N PHE A 40 -4.90 4.29 18.59
CA PHE A 40 -4.38 5.64 18.68
C PHE A 40 -5.46 6.70 18.95
N GLY A 41 -6.73 6.42 18.61
CA GLY A 41 -7.87 7.33 18.75
C GLY A 41 -8.62 7.16 20.07
N ASP A 42 -9.42 6.13 20.15
CA ASP A 42 -10.45 5.98 21.18
C ASP A 42 -10.05 5.10 22.36
N LEU A 43 -9.12 4.16 22.20
CA LEU A 43 -8.73 3.24 23.26
C LEU A 43 -8.33 3.95 24.57
N PRO A 44 -7.61 5.10 24.56
CA PRO A 44 -7.29 5.84 25.77
C PRO A 44 -8.50 6.43 26.51
N ARG A 45 -9.66 6.54 25.85
CA ARG A 45 -10.92 7.03 26.43
C ARG A 45 -11.61 5.92 27.22
N PHE A 46 -11.57 4.69 26.69
CA PHE A 46 -12.23 3.53 27.32
C PHE A 46 -11.37 2.86 28.37
N LEU A 47 -10.06 2.80 28.14
CA LEU A 47 -9.11 2.14 29.02
C LEU A 47 -8.01 3.12 29.45
N PRO A 48 -8.07 3.65 30.69
CA PRO A 48 -7.15 4.69 31.18
C PRO A 48 -5.68 4.29 31.14
N VAL A 49 -5.36 3.00 31.21
CA VAL A 49 -3.99 2.46 31.12
C VAL A 49 -3.33 2.84 29.78
N PHE A 50 -4.10 2.93 28.69
CA PHE A 50 -3.62 3.34 27.37
C PHE A 50 -3.43 4.85 27.20
N ARG A 51 -3.66 5.67 28.22
CA ARG A 51 -3.22 7.08 28.24
C ARG A 51 -1.70 7.20 28.24
N HIS A 52 -1.01 6.17 28.76
CA HIS A 52 0.45 6.08 28.67
C HIS A 52 0.86 5.77 27.23
N HIS A 53 1.51 6.72 26.56
CA HIS A 53 1.97 6.61 25.18
C HIS A 53 2.85 5.37 24.95
N PHE A 54 3.71 5.03 25.92
CA PHE A 54 4.60 3.88 25.82
C PHE A 54 3.83 2.56 25.64
N LEU A 55 2.85 2.28 26.51
CA LEU A 55 2.05 1.06 26.41
C LEU A 55 1.25 1.00 25.12
N ARG A 56 0.65 2.14 24.73
CA ARG A 56 -0.11 2.27 23.49
C ARG A 56 0.74 1.96 22.25
N VAL A 57 1.97 2.48 22.22
CA VAL A 57 2.91 2.23 21.10
C VAL A 57 3.34 0.76 21.09
N ILE A 58 3.67 0.15 22.23
CA ILE A 58 4.03 -1.27 22.29
C ILE A 58 2.89 -2.15 21.76
N VAL A 59 1.68 -1.93 22.24
CA VAL A 59 0.51 -2.72 21.79
C VAL A 59 0.26 -2.51 20.29
N ALA A 60 0.39 -1.28 19.79
CA ALA A 60 0.26 -1.00 18.37
C ALA A 60 1.36 -1.69 17.54
N VAL A 61 2.61 -1.70 18.02
CA VAL A 61 3.73 -2.41 17.36
C VAL A 61 3.48 -3.92 17.33
N VAL A 62 2.99 -4.51 18.41
CA VAL A 62 2.68 -5.95 18.44
C VAL A 62 1.54 -6.28 17.47
N ILE A 63 0.44 -5.50 17.52
CA ILE A 63 -0.74 -5.73 16.68
C ILE A 63 -0.46 -5.49 15.19
N ALA A 64 0.41 -4.54 14.84
CA ALA A 64 0.80 -4.32 13.45
C ALA A 64 1.97 -5.23 13.04
N GLY A 65 2.95 -5.42 13.90
CA GLY A 65 4.19 -6.10 13.58
C GLY A 65 4.02 -7.61 13.37
N ILE A 66 3.17 -8.28 14.15
CA ILE A 66 2.94 -9.72 13.99
C ILE A 66 2.30 -10.02 12.63
N PRO A 67 1.15 -9.40 12.24
CA PRO A 67 0.60 -9.61 10.91
C PRO A 67 1.54 -9.18 9.78
N ALA A 68 2.23 -8.04 9.94
CA ALA A 68 3.19 -7.57 8.95
C ALA A 68 4.32 -8.59 8.72
N ALA A 69 4.89 -9.16 9.79
CA ALA A 69 5.93 -10.18 9.68
C ALA A 69 5.43 -11.49 9.07
N LEU A 70 4.21 -11.92 9.40
CA LEU A 70 3.60 -13.11 8.82
C LEU A 70 3.30 -12.92 7.33
N VAL A 71 2.79 -11.76 6.95
CA VAL A 71 2.53 -11.41 5.54
C VAL A 71 3.84 -11.30 4.76
N ALA A 72 4.87 -10.64 5.32
CA ALA A 72 6.15 -10.44 4.66
C ALA A 72 6.91 -11.75 4.34
N LYS A 73 6.64 -12.84 5.05
CA LYS A 73 7.22 -14.15 4.74
C LYS A 73 6.80 -14.68 3.37
N GLU A 74 5.54 -14.46 3.01
CA GLU A 74 4.95 -14.96 1.76
C GLU A 74 4.89 -13.86 0.70
N ASP A 75 4.59 -12.63 1.11
CA ASP A 75 4.44 -11.46 0.25
C ASP A 75 5.12 -10.25 0.90
N LEU A 76 6.39 -10.05 0.54
CA LEU A 76 7.21 -8.94 1.04
C LEU A 76 6.57 -7.59 0.74
N GLY A 77 5.93 -7.46 -0.42
CA GLY A 77 5.30 -6.22 -0.86
C GLY A 77 4.17 -5.78 0.05
N SER A 78 3.19 -6.66 0.25
CA SER A 78 2.09 -6.39 1.20
C SER A 78 2.60 -6.16 2.63
N GLY A 79 3.70 -6.83 3.02
CA GLY A 79 4.37 -6.59 4.30
C GLY A 79 4.90 -5.16 4.44
N LEU A 80 5.48 -4.61 3.38
CA LEU A 80 6.04 -3.25 3.39
C LEU A 80 4.96 -2.14 3.47
N VAL A 81 3.72 -2.40 3.07
CA VAL A 81 2.60 -1.43 3.20
C VAL A 81 2.32 -1.08 4.66
N TRP A 82 2.57 -2.00 5.60
CA TRP A 82 2.35 -1.77 7.03
C TRP A 82 3.19 -0.61 7.58
N GLY A 83 4.39 -0.40 7.06
CA GLY A 83 5.29 0.67 7.51
C GLY A 83 4.67 2.07 7.37
N PRO A 84 4.35 2.54 6.16
CA PRO A 84 3.69 3.82 5.95
C PRO A 84 2.34 3.97 6.68
N VAL A 85 1.53 2.90 6.74
CA VAL A 85 0.26 2.91 7.48
C VAL A 85 0.51 3.15 8.97
N PHE A 86 1.43 2.39 9.58
CA PHE A 86 1.76 2.53 10.99
C PHE A 86 2.33 3.90 11.32
N LEU A 87 3.28 4.39 10.50
CA LEU A 87 3.90 5.71 10.68
C LEU A 87 2.87 6.84 10.51
N GLY A 88 2.01 6.77 9.51
CA GLY A 88 0.95 7.76 9.28
C GLY A 88 -0.02 7.84 10.46
N LEU A 89 -0.49 6.70 10.96
CA LEU A 89 -1.39 6.63 12.10
C LEU A 89 -0.72 7.11 13.40
N MET A 90 0.55 6.79 13.58
CA MET A 90 1.32 7.24 14.75
C MET A 90 1.52 8.75 14.76
N LEU A 91 1.85 9.35 13.60
CA LEU A 91 1.97 10.79 13.43
C LEU A 91 0.64 11.51 13.71
N ALA A 92 -0.47 11.02 13.15
CA ALA A 92 -1.80 11.59 13.33
C ALA A 92 -2.39 11.32 14.73
N GLY A 93 -1.94 10.27 15.41
CA GLY A 93 -2.42 9.81 16.71
C GLY A 93 -1.90 10.59 17.92
N SER A 94 -1.26 11.74 17.70
CA SER A 94 -0.70 12.60 18.77
C SER A 94 0.31 11.87 19.68
N VAL A 95 1.07 10.94 19.09
CA VAL A 95 2.16 10.27 19.80
C VAL A 95 3.37 11.18 19.83
N PRO A 96 4.06 11.35 20.97
CA PRO A 96 5.27 12.17 21.04
C PRO A 96 6.33 11.72 20.05
N PHE A 97 6.96 12.67 19.35
CA PHE A 97 7.91 12.43 18.25
C PHE A 97 9.10 11.54 18.65
N ARG A 98 9.46 11.53 19.95
CA ARG A 98 10.51 10.65 20.49
C ARG A 98 10.26 9.16 20.23
N TYR A 99 8.99 8.70 20.30
CA TYR A 99 8.66 7.29 20.02
C TYR A 99 8.79 6.97 18.53
N LEU A 100 8.45 7.93 17.66
CA LEU A 100 8.65 7.79 16.22
C LEU A 100 10.14 7.65 15.90
N ILE A 101 10.98 8.51 16.47
CA ILE A 101 12.44 8.45 16.28
C ILE A 101 12.99 7.11 16.77
N VAL A 102 12.60 6.65 17.97
CA VAL A 102 13.03 5.35 18.50
C VAL A 102 12.63 4.20 17.58
N LEU A 103 11.40 4.22 17.03
CA LEU A 103 10.94 3.19 16.11
C LEU A 103 11.69 3.22 14.78
N VAL A 104 11.93 4.40 14.21
CA VAL A 104 12.70 4.54 12.96
C VAL A 104 14.14 4.07 13.17
N LEU A 105 14.79 4.48 14.26
CA LEU A 105 16.15 4.01 14.59
C LEU A 105 16.17 2.50 14.85
N GLY A 106 15.16 1.98 15.57
CA GLY A 106 15.01 0.54 15.77
C GLY A 106 14.83 -0.22 14.46
N ALA A 107 14.01 0.28 13.55
CA ALA A 107 13.82 -0.30 12.23
C ALA A 107 15.13 -0.29 11.42
N LEU A 108 15.89 0.82 11.45
CA LEU A 108 17.20 0.90 10.78
C LEU A 108 18.21 -0.12 11.33
N CYS A 109 18.13 -0.49 12.59
CA CYS A 109 18.94 -1.57 13.16
C CYS A 109 18.42 -2.97 12.81
N VAL A 110 17.08 -3.14 12.75
CA VAL A 110 16.45 -4.45 12.48
C VAL A 110 16.50 -4.81 10.98
N ILE A 111 16.37 -3.83 10.08
CA ILE A 111 16.40 -4.06 8.62
C ILE A 111 17.66 -4.83 8.17
N PRO A 112 18.89 -4.44 8.55
CA PRO A 112 20.07 -5.23 8.19
C PRO A 112 20.05 -6.65 8.76
N LEU A 113 19.58 -6.82 10.00
CA LEU A 113 19.48 -8.15 10.61
C LEU A 113 18.49 -9.04 9.85
N VAL A 114 17.34 -8.50 9.48
CA VAL A 114 16.35 -9.21 8.66
C VAL A 114 16.91 -9.53 7.29
N TYR A 115 17.62 -8.58 6.65
CA TYR A 115 18.23 -8.79 5.34
C TYR A 115 19.26 -9.94 5.38
N PHE A 116 20.18 -9.95 6.34
CA PHE A 116 21.23 -10.96 6.39
C PHE A 116 20.76 -12.32 6.87
N PHE A 117 19.87 -12.37 7.86
CA PHE A 117 19.49 -13.60 8.58
C PHE A 117 18.04 -14.06 8.36
N GLY A 118 17.14 -13.15 7.94
CA GLY A 118 15.71 -13.44 7.85
C GLY A 118 15.18 -13.67 6.45
N LEU A 119 15.81 -13.07 5.42
CA LEU A 119 15.32 -13.15 4.05
C LEU A 119 15.87 -14.38 3.34
N LYS A 120 15.01 -15.02 2.52
CA LYS A 120 15.39 -16.08 1.57
C LYS A 120 16.20 -15.49 0.40
N ASP A 121 17.03 -16.30 -0.25
CA ASP A 121 17.92 -15.82 -1.32
C ASP A 121 17.17 -15.13 -2.47
N TYR A 122 16.00 -15.66 -2.85
CA TYR A 122 15.19 -15.02 -3.90
C TYR A 122 14.64 -13.65 -3.48
N GLN A 123 14.40 -13.41 -2.18
CA GLN A 123 13.95 -12.09 -1.67
C GLN A 123 15.11 -11.09 -1.66
N LYS A 124 16.32 -11.55 -1.29
CA LYS A 124 17.55 -10.74 -1.39
C LYS A 124 17.81 -10.32 -2.83
N LEU A 125 17.74 -11.27 -3.77
CA LEU A 125 17.89 -10.98 -5.19
C LEU A 125 16.90 -9.93 -5.68
N ARG A 126 15.63 -9.98 -5.25
CA ARG A 126 14.62 -8.96 -5.60
C ARG A 126 14.98 -7.56 -5.07
N ILE A 127 15.59 -7.48 -3.89
CA ILE A 127 16.02 -6.20 -3.29
C ILE A 127 17.28 -5.67 -3.98
N ASP A 128 18.23 -6.54 -4.29
CA ASP A 128 19.51 -6.16 -4.84
C ASP A 128 19.44 -5.81 -6.33
N THR A 129 18.53 -6.46 -7.08
CA THR A 129 18.39 -6.27 -8.52
C THR A 129 18.19 -4.81 -8.93
N PRO A 130 17.26 -4.01 -8.37
CA PRO A 130 17.12 -2.60 -8.71
C PRO A 130 18.38 -1.79 -8.40
N ILE A 131 19.09 -2.12 -7.32
CA ILE A 131 20.34 -1.44 -6.93
C ILE A 131 21.40 -1.69 -8.00
N TYR A 132 21.58 -2.94 -8.42
CA TYR A 132 22.55 -3.30 -9.46
C TYR A 132 22.15 -2.76 -10.84
N MET A 133 20.85 -2.75 -11.17
CA MET A 133 20.35 -2.19 -12.43
C MET A 133 20.61 -0.69 -12.58
N ASN A 134 20.59 0.06 -11.48
CA ASN A 134 20.78 1.50 -11.44
C ASN A 134 22.23 1.92 -11.12
N THR A 135 23.15 0.98 -11.01
CA THR A 135 24.58 1.24 -10.75
C THR A 135 25.45 0.63 -11.84
N ASP A 136 26.75 0.90 -11.79
CA ASP A 136 27.74 0.32 -12.72
C ASP A 136 27.94 -1.21 -12.52
N GLN A 137 27.09 -1.86 -11.74
CA GLN A 137 27.15 -3.29 -11.42
C GLN A 137 26.08 -4.11 -12.15
N ARG A 138 25.61 -3.62 -13.27
CA ARG A 138 24.57 -4.27 -14.11
C ARG A 138 24.99 -5.67 -14.61
N ASP A 139 26.29 -5.90 -14.76
CA ASP A 139 26.91 -7.17 -15.11
C ASP A 139 26.67 -8.28 -14.07
N LYS A 140 26.38 -7.93 -12.81
CA LYS A 140 26.04 -8.88 -11.75
C LYS A 140 24.62 -9.44 -11.84
N VAL A 141 23.75 -8.81 -12.65
CA VAL A 141 22.36 -9.22 -12.80
C VAL A 141 22.20 -10.15 -13.99
N ASN A 142 21.59 -11.31 -13.76
CA ASN A 142 21.25 -12.22 -14.86
C ASN A 142 19.99 -11.71 -15.58
N MET A 143 20.19 -11.09 -16.77
CA MET A 143 19.11 -10.51 -17.57
C MET A 143 18.10 -11.52 -18.11
N LYS A 144 18.38 -12.83 -18.03
CA LYS A 144 17.47 -13.91 -18.42
C LYS A 144 16.67 -14.48 -17.23
N LYS A 145 16.99 -14.05 -16.01
CA LYS A 145 16.34 -14.50 -14.77
C LYS A 145 15.78 -13.30 -13.99
N GLU A 146 16.44 -12.93 -12.89
CA GLU A 146 16.00 -11.86 -11.98
C GLU A 146 15.96 -10.47 -12.62
N GLY A 147 16.83 -10.20 -13.58
CA GLY A 147 16.87 -8.93 -14.34
C GLY A 147 15.87 -8.85 -15.48
N TRP A 148 15.19 -9.94 -15.83
CA TRP A 148 14.32 -9.99 -17.00
C TRP A 148 13.12 -9.02 -16.87
N VAL A 149 12.41 -9.07 -15.73
CA VAL A 149 11.26 -8.18 -15.47
C VAL A 149 11.70 -6.71 -15.37
N PRO A 150 12.68 -6.33 -14.52
CA PRO A 150 13.18 -4.96 -14.43
C PRO A 150 13.62 -4.39 -15.77
N TYR A 151 14.33 -5.17 -16.58
CA TYR A 151 14.80 -4.74 -17.91
C TYR A 151 13.65 -4.39 -18.85
N HIS A 152 12.61 -5.24 -18.91
CA HIS A 152 11.48 -5.00 -19.80
C HIS A 152 10.57 -3.87 -19.29
N LEU A 153 10.47 -3.65 -17.98
CA LEU A 153 9.78 -2.49 -17.43
C LEU A 153 10.51 -1.18 -17.80
N GLU A 154 11.84 -1.17 -17.66
CA GLU A 154 12.68 -0.03 -18.08
C GLU A 154 12.51 0.24 -19.59
N LEU A 155 12.48 -0.80 -20.41
CA LEU A 155 12.27 -0.69 -21.85
C LEU A 155 10.87 -0.16 -22.18
N ALA A 156 9.81 -0.64 -21.50
CA ALA A 156 8.44 -0.20 -21.71
C ALA A 156 8.30 1.31 -21.40
N VAL A 157 8.74 1.73 -20.19
CA VAL A 157 8.65 3.12 -19.77
C VAL A 157 9.59 4.02 -20.58
N GLY A 158 10.84 3.59 -20.78
CA GLY A 158 11.87 4.41 -21.45
C GLY A 158 11.61 4.62 -22.95
N SER A 159 10.96 3.65 -23.61
CA SER A 159 10.64 3.75 -25.06
C SER A 159 9.38 4.55 -25.38
N ALA A 160 8.62 4.95 -24.37
CA ALA A 160 7.32 5.59 -24.53
C ALA A 160 7.38 7.06 -24.98
N GLY A 161 8.42 7.79 -24.62
CA GLY A 161 8.53 9.21 -24.92
C GLY A 161 7.44 10.06 -24.25
N LEU A 162 7.12 11.22 -24.84
CA LEU A 162 6.12 12.14 -24.29
C LEU A 162 4.67 11.70 -24.55
N GLU A 163 4.38 11.10 -25.68
CA GLU A 163 3.03 10.82 -26.17
C GLU A 163 2.64 9.34 -26.10
N GLY A 164 3.63 8.47 -25.85
CA GLY A 164 3.43 7.02 -25.84
C GLY A 164 3.34 6.40 -27.24
N LYS A 165 3.21 5.07 -27.26
CA LYS A 165 3.07 4.29 -28.50
C LYS A 165 1.63 4.23 -29.02
N GLY A 166 0.69 4.77 -28.25
CA GLY A 166 -0.75 4.75 -28.53
C GLY A 166 -1.47 3.52 -27.96
N PRO A 167 -2.73 3.69 -27.53
CA PRO A 167 -3.57 2.56 -27.13
C PRO A 167 -3.77 1.66 -28.35
N LEU A 168 -3.64 0.36 -28.17
CA LEU A 168 -3.76 -0.63 -29.25
C LEU A 168 -2.64 -0.58 -30.31
N SER A 169 -1.41 -0.26 -29.94
CA SER A 169 -0.26 -0.29 -30.86
C SER A 169 0.01 -1.71 -31.42
N VAL A 170 -1.02 -2.35 -31.98
CA VAL A 170 -0.96 -3.60 -32.76
C VAL A 170 -0.20 -3.41 -34.08
N LYS A 171 0.11 -2.15 -34.46
CA LYS A 171 0.66 -1.77 -35.75
C LYS A 171 2.16 -1.43 -35.73
N VAL A 172 2.92 -1.90 -34.77
CA VAL A 172 4.36 -1.68 -34.81
C VAL A 172 5.03 -2.94 -35.32
N PRO A 173 5.38 -3.02 -36.63
CA PRO A 173 6.32 -4.02 -37.12
C PRO A 173 7.66 -3.67 -36.51
N GLU A 174 8.35 -4.62 -35.90
CA GLU A 174 9.69 -4.44 -35.27
C GLU A 174 9.70 -3.46 -34.09
N GLY A 175 9.24 -3.90 -32.95
CA GLY A 175 9.25 -3.16 -31.66
C GLY A 175 7.88 -3.05 -31.01
N GLY A 176 7.08 -4.09 -31.07
CA GLY A 176 5.74 -4.16 -30.50
C GLY A 176 5.65 -3.68 -29.05
N SER A 177 4.45 -3.49 -28.56
CA SER A 177 4.21 -3.13 -27.15
C SER A 177 4.92 -4.13 -26.23
N VAL A 178 5.83 -3.64 -25.41
CA VAL A 178 6.64 -4.46 -24.50
C VAL A 178 5.73 -5.19 -23.51
N HIS A 179 4.75 -4.48 -22.94
CA HIS A 179 3.83 -5.09 -21.96
C HIS A 179 2.99 -6.22 -22.55
N ARG A 180 2.55 -6.12 -23.82
CA ARG A 180 1.77 -7.17 -24.48
C ARG A 180 2.61 -8.38 -24.87
N THR A 181 3.85 -8.15 -25.24
CA THR A 181 4.76 -9.20 -25.69
C THR A 181 5.30 -10.00 -24.50
N PHE A 182 5.66 -9.30 -23.43
CA PHE A 182 6.39 -9.90 -22.31
C PHE A 182 5.55 -10.09 -21.04
N PHE A 183 4.49 -9.29 -20.82
CA PHE A 183 3.65 -9.34 -19.61
C PHE A 183 2.14 -9.44 -19.90
N PRO A 184 1.68 -10.34 -20.77
CA PRO A 184 0.28 -10.32 -21.23
C PRO A 184 -0.75 -10.51 -20.09
N ASN A 185 -0.40 -11.23 -19.03
CA ASN A 185 -1.29 -11.55 -17.89
C ASN A 185 -1.09 -10.66 -16.67
N GLU A 186 0.12 -10.14 -16.46
CA GLU A 186 0.51 -9.39 -15.25
C GLU A 186 0.48 -7.88 -15.47
N SER A 187 0.45 -7.45 -16.75
CA SER A 187 0.48 -6.05 -17.13
C SER A 187 -0.68 -5.23 -16.57
N ILE A 188 -1.87 -5.80 -16.52
CA ILE A 188 -3.08 -5.13 -16.01
C ILE A 188 -3.20 -5.13 -14.48
N ASN A 189 -2.39 -5.93 -13.80
CA ASN A 189 -2.37 -6.02 -12.34
C ASN A 189 -1.23 -5.16 -11.77
N ASP A 190 -0.05 -5.75 -11.73
CA ASP A 190 1.09 -5.20 -11.00
C ASP A 190 1.91 -4.22 -11.84
N PHE A 191 1.87 -4.35 -13.18
CA PHE A 191 2.65 -3.49 -14.09
C PHE A 191 1.81 -2.45 -14.83
N ILE A 192 0.63 -2.12 -14.28
CA ILE A 192 -0.30 -1.19 -14.93
C ILE A 192 0.30 0.20 -15.17
N PHE A 193 1.19 0.66 -14.28
CA PHE A 193 1.89 1.93 -14.47
C PHE A 193 2.78 1.90 -15.73
N ALA A 194 3.52 0.81 -15.96
CA ALA A 194 4.34 0.67 -17.16
C ALA A 194 3.48 0.61 -18.43
N VAL A 195 2.30 -0.03 -18.37
CA VAL A 195 1.32 -0.02 -19.47
C VAL A 195 0.86 1.40 -19.80
N ILE A 196 0.42 2.15 -18.79
CA ILE A 196 -0.03 3.53 -18.97
C ILE A 196 1.11 4.40 -19.51
N ALA A 197 2.31 4.24 -18.98
CA ALA A 197 3.48 4.96 -19.45
C ALA A 197 3.82 4.58 -20.90
N GLU A 198 3.77 3.30 -21.28
CA GLU A 198 4.07 2.85 -22.63
C GLU A 198 3.02 3.30 -23.66
N GLU A 199 1.73 3.20 -23.31
CA GLU A 199 0.63 3.54 -24.23
C GLU A 199 0.40 5.04 -24.37
N PHE A 200 0.46 5.80 -23.25
CA PHE A 200 0.11 7.23 -23.21
C PHE A 200 1.32 8.14 -22.93
N GLY A 201 2.51 7.58 -22.85
CA GLY A 201 3.75 8.32 -22.63
C GLY A 201 3.85 9.00 -21.26
N PHE A 202 4.80 9.91 -21.17
CA PHE A 202 5.01 10.72 -19.95
C PHE A 202 3.77 11.52 -19.56
N ARG A 203 3.00 12.04 -20.55
CA ARG A 203 1.77 12.80 -20.31
C ARG A 203 0.71 11.94 -19.62
N GLY A 204 0.51 10.69 -20.07
CA GLY A 204 -0.45 9.75 -19.45
C GLY A 204 -0.02 9.34 -18.03
N ALA A 205 1.25 9.03 -17.85
CA ALA A 205 1.81 8.72 -16.53
C ALA A 205 1.64 9.90 -15.56
N LEU A 206 1.93 11.13 -16.01
CA LEU A 206 1.77 12.34 -15.19
C LEU A 206 0.30 12.60 -14.83
N LEU A 207 -0.62 12.42 -15.79
CA LEU A 207 -2.05 12.58 -15.55
C LEU A 207 -2.55 11.59 -14.50
N MET A 208 -2.16 10.33 -14.60
CA MET A 208 -2.51 9.28 -13.64
C MET A 208 -1.96 9.60 -12.25
N LEU A 209 -0.68 9.97 -12.15
CA LEU A 209 -0.06 10.35 -10.86
C LEU A 209 -0.72 11.59 -10.26
N SER A 210 -1.09 12.58 -11.10
CA SER A 210 -1.81 13.77 -10.65
C SER A 210 -3.19 13.42 -10.10
N ALA A 211 -3.92 12.54 -10.75
CA ALA A 211 -5.22 12.05 -10.26
C ALA A 211 -5.08 11.33 -8.91
N MET A 212 -4.06 10.45 -8.76
CA MET A 212 -3.79 9.79 -7.49
C MET A 212 -3.38 10.77 -6.40
N LEU A 213 -2.55 11.76 -6.72
CA LEU A 213 -2.19 12.82 -5.78
C LEU A 213 -3.41 13.61 -5.31
N LEU A 214 -4.30 13.99 -6.22
CA LEU A 214 -5.55 14.68 -5.88
C LEU A 214 -6.44 13.83 -4.95
N LEU A 215 -6.55 12.52 -5.21
CA LEU A 215 -7.28 11.59 -4.35
C LEU A 215 -6.68 11.55 -2.93
N LEU A 216 -5.35 11.46 -2.82
CA LEU A 216 -4.65 11.46 -1.53
C LEU A 216 -4.83 12.80 -0.78
N LEU A 217 -4.72 13.93 -1.50
CA LEU A 217 -4.95 15.26 -0.91
C LEU A 217 -6.39 15.43 -0.43
N GLN A 218 -7.39 14.93 -1.16
CA GLN A 218 -8.78 14.89 -0.71
C GLN A 218 -8.95 14.07 0.55
N GLY A 219 -8.28 12.91 0.65
CA GLY A 219 -8.28 12.11 1.87
C GLY A 219 -7.68 12.84 3.07
N VAL A 220 -6.55 13.56 2.88
CA VAL A 220 -5.96 14.43 3.91
C VAL A 220 -6.92 15.55 4.30
N PHE A 221 -7.61 16.15 3.33
CA PHE A 221 -8.62 17.18 3.59
C PHE A 221 -9.81 16.63 4.40
N VAL A 222 -10.26 15.40 4.12
CA VAL A 222 -11.27 14.71 4.93
C VAL A 222 -10.77 14.51 6.36
N ALA A 223 -9.53 14.05 6.53
CA ALA A 223 -8.92 13.86 7.84
C ALA A 223 -8.82 15.16 8.65
N TYR A 224 -8.44 16.25 7.98
CA TYR A 224 -8.36 17.58 8.62
C TYR A 224 -9.73 18.06 9.14
N ASN A 225 -10.79 17.81 8.37
CA ASN A 225 -12.16 18.23 8.72
C ASN A 225 -12.94 17.16 9.51
N ALA A 226 -12.32 16.05 9.89
CA ALA A 226 -12.98 15.00 10.64
C ALA A 226 -13.43 15.51 12.02
N ARG A 227 -14.65 15.13 12.41
CA ARG A 227 -15.27 15.54 13.68
C ARG A 227 -14.52 15.06 14.91
N ASP A 228 -14.03 13.84 14.88
CA ASP A 228 -13.40 13.17 16.02
C ASP A 228 -12.04 12.59 15.65
N GLN A 229 -11.31 12.15 16.65
CA GLN A 229 -9.97 11.61 16.47
C GLN A 229 -9.99 10.28 15.72
N LEU A 230 -11.01 9.44 15.92
CA LEU A 230 -11.13 8.17 15.22
C LEU A 230 -11.32 8.38 13.72
N GLY A 231 -12.26 9.24 13.32
CA GLY A 231 -12.50 9.56 11.90
C GLY A 231 -11.25 10.15 11.23
N ARG A 232 -10.52 11.03 11.93
CA ARG A 232 -9.24 11.57 11.44
C ARG A 232 -8.21 10.46 11.21
N LEU A 233 -8.06 9.57 12.16
CA LEU A 233 -7.10 8.46 12.07
C LEU A 233 -7.48 7.45 10.99
N LEU A 234 -8.77 7.13 10.87
CA LEU A 234 -9.26 6.27 9.78
C LEU A 234 -8.91 6.87 8.42
N ALA A 235 -9.21 8.15 8.20
CA ALA A 235 -8.90 8.83 6.95
C ALA A 235 -7.38 8.85 6.66
N ILE A 236 -6.54 9.16 7.66
CA ILE A 236 -5.08 9.13 7.49
C ILE A 236 -4.56 7.71 7.24
N GLY A 237 -5.09 6.69 7.92
CA GLY A 237 -4.70 5.30 7.69
C GLY A 237 -5.02 4.83 6.27
N ILE A 238 -6.18 5.22 5.74
CA ILE A 238 -6.60 4.94 4.35
C ILE A 238 -5.68 5.67 3.35
N VAL A 239 -5.40 6.96 3.58
CA VAL A 239 -4.47 7.73 2.75
C VAL A 239 -3.08 7.10 2.76
N ALA A 240 -2.56 6.72 3.92
CA ALA A 240 -1.26 6.09 4.05
C ALA A 240 -1.19 4.74 3.32
N MET A 241 -2.25 3.94 3.37
CA MET A 241 -2.37 2.69 2.63
C MET A 241 -2.37 2.94 1.11
N PHE A 242 -3.19 3.86 0.61
CA PHE A 242 -3.26 4.19 -0.82
C PHE A 242 -1.95 4.79 -1.34
N PHE A 243 -1.32 5.66 -0.53
CA PHE A 243 0.01 6.18 -0.82
C PHE A 243 1.05 5.08 -0.92
N ALA A 244 1.09 4.15 0.06
CA ALA A 244 2.05 3.06 0.07
C ALA A 244 1.91 2.16 -1.16
N HIS A 245 0.67 1.78 -1.53
CA HIS A 245 0.40 0.99 -2.73
C HIS A 245 0.84 1.71 -4.00
N THR A 246 0.46 2.98 -4.16
CA THR A 246 0.82 3.77 -5.35
C THR A 246 2.34 3.96 -5.43
N PHE A 247 2.98 4.35 -4.34
CA PHE A 247 4.42 4.60 -4.29
C PHE A 247 5.23 3.34 -4.60
N GLN A 248 4.84 2.20 -4.03
CA GLN A 248 5.53 0.93 -4.27
C GLN A 248 5.33 0.44 -5.71
N ASN A 249 4.10 0.53 -6.26
CA ASN A 249 3.84 0.13 -7.63
C ASN A 249 4.64 0.99 -8.62
N VAL A 250 4.54 2.30 -8.51
CA VAL A 250 5.30 3.23 -9.39
C VAL A 250 6.80 3.01 -9.23
N GLY A 251 7.27 2.89 -7.99
CA GLY A 251 8.69 2.69 -7.70
C GLY A 251 9.26 1.40 -8.29
N MET A 252 8.50 0.28 -8.25
CA MET A 252 8.95 -0.97 -8.86
C MET A 252 8.92 -0.92 -10.39
N ASN A 253 7.93 -0.26 -10.98
CA ASN A 253 7.85 -0.10 -12.44
C ASN A 253 8.95 0.83 -12.99
N LEU A 254 9.50 1.72 -12.15
CA LEU A 254 10.64 2.58 -12.48
C LEU A 254 11.99 2.00 -12.05
N ASN A 255 12.04 0.74 -11.58
CA ASN A 255 13.24 0.10 -11.04
C ASN A 255 13.91 0.84 -9.86
N VAL A 256 13.16 1.70 -9.15
CA VAL A 256 13.63 2.37 -7.92
C VAL A 256 13.43 1.48 -6.70
N LEU A 257 12.37 0.67 -6.72
CA LEU A 257 12.03 -0.30 -5.67
C LEU A 257 12.06 -1.73 -6.22
N PRO A 258 12.18 -2.73 -5.34
CA PRO A 258 12.09 -4.14 -5.71
C PRO A 258 10.79 -4.47 -6.44
N VAL A 259 10.86 -5.41 -7.40
CA VAL A 259 9.65 -5.93 -8.08
C VAL A 259 8.93 -6.89 -7.14
N ILE A 260 7.80 -6.46 -6.58
CA ILE A 260 7.06 -7.13 -5.51
C ILE A 260 5.55 -7.16 -5.70
N GLY A 261 5.04 -7.07 -6.93
CA GLY A 261 3.64 -7.33 -7.25
C GLY A 261 2.60 -6.64 -6.35
N ILE A 262 2.50 -5.31 -6.41
CA ILE A 262 1.53 -4.53 -5.63
C ILE A 262 0.63 -3.72 -6.55
N PRO A 263 -0.70 -3.83 -6.44
CA PRO A 263 -1.64 -3.10 -7.28
C PRO A 263 -1.77 -1.62 -6.89
N ILE A 264 -2.12 -0.76 -7.86
CA ILE A 264 -2.52 0.64 -7.64
C ILE A 264 -4.02 0.70 -7.32
N PRO A 265 -4.44 1.42 -6.27
CA PRO A 265 -5.85 1.60 -5.95
C PRO A 265 -6.67 2.13 -7.13
N PHE A 266 -7.83 1.52 -7.42
CA PHE A 266 -8.79 1.87 -8.48
C PHE A 266 -8.30 1.71 -9.92
N ILE A 267 -7.02 1.48 -10.17
CA ILE A 267 -6.42 1.40 -11.51
C ILE A 267 -6.06 -0.04 -11.86
N SER A 268 -5.37 -0.75 -10.96
CA SER A 268 -5.00 -2.14 -11.19
C SER A 268 -6.22 -3.06 -11.18
N TYR A 269 -6.20 -4.06 -12.04
CA TYR A 269 -7.19 -5.13 -12.03
C TYR A 269 -6.95 -6.03 -10.80
N GLY A 270 -8.02 -6.29 -10.04
CA GLY A 270 -7.96 -7.18 -8.89
C GLY A 270 -9.26 -7.13 -8.08
N GLY A 271 -10.09 -8.20 -8.14
CA GLY A 271 -11.41 -8.21 -7.52
C GLY A 271 -11.38 -7.93 -6.01
N THR A 272 -10.56 -8.66 -5.27
CA THR A 272 -10.43 -8.46 -3.81
C THR A 272 -9.91 -7.07 -3.46
N PHE A 273 -8.89 -6.61 -4.19
CA PHE A 273 -8.30 -5.30 -3.95
C PHE A 273 -9.26 -4.17 -4.24
N LEU A 274 -10.05 -4.29 -5.32
CA LEU A 274 -11.09 -3.32 -5.65
C LEU A 274 -12.18 -3.27 -4.56
N LEU A 275 -12.65 -4.42 -4.08
CA LEU A 275 -13.62 -4.46 -2.99
C LEU A 275 -13.09 -3.78 -1.71
N VAL A 276 -11.85 -4.06 -1.35
CA VAL A 276 -11.18 -3.43 -0.19
C VAL A 276 -11.05 -1.92 -0.38
N THR A 277 -10.61 -1.46 -1.54
CA THR A 277 -10.45 -0.02 -1.81
C THR A 277 -11.79 0.71 -1.82
N MET A 278 -12.85 0.11 -2.37
CA MET A 278 -14.21 0.66 -2.34
C MET A 278 -14.77 0.71 -0.92
N PHE A 279 -14.55 -0.31 -0.11
CA PHE A 279 -14.94 -0.33 1.30
C PHE A 279 -14.25 0.80 2.08
N LEU A 280 -12.94 0.96 1.93
CA LEU A 280 -12.17 2.02 2.58
C LEU A 280 -12.62 3.41 2.11
N MET A 281 -12.93 3.57 0.82
CA MET A 281 -13.45 4.84 0.31
C MET A 281 -14.85 5.14 0.88
N GLY A 282 -15.70 4.13 1.02
CA GLY A 282 -16.99 4.27 1.70
C GLY A 282 -16.84 4.73 3.15
N MET A 283 -15.85 4.20 3.88
CA MET A 283 -15.52 4.65 5.24
C MET A 283 -15.04 6.11 5.25
N MET A 284 -14.15 6.48 4.34
CA MET A 284 -13.67 7.86 4.20
C MET A 284 -14.83 8.82 3.91
N GLN A 285 -15.76 8.41 3.05
CA GLN A 285 -16.95 9.18 2.72
C GLN A 285 -17.90 9.30 3.93
N SER A 286 -18.04 8.23 4.73
CA SER A 286 -18.78 8.28 6.00
C SER A 286 -18.18 9.30 6.96
N VAL A 287 -16.86 9.34 7.11
CA VAL A 287 -16.18 10.36 7.95
C VAL A 287 -16.53 11.77 7.47
N TRP A 288 -16.53 11.99 6.15
CA TRP A 288 -16.88 13.29 5.56
C TRP A 288 -18.32 13.69 5.80
N VAL A 289 -19.28 12.81 5.57
CA VAL A 289 -20.70 13.08 5.75
C VAL A 289 -21.03 13.42 7.20
N HIS A 290 -20.43 12.69 8.15
CA HIS A 290 -20.72 12.85 9.57
C HIS A 290 -19.91 13.98 10.26
N ARG A 291 -19.10 14.75 9.54
CA ARG A 291 -18.24 15.79 10.11
C ARG A 291 -18.98 16.91 10.85
N HIS A 292 -20.23 17.21 10.45
CA HIS A 292 -21.05 18.29 11.01
C HIS A 292 -22.14 17.82 11.96
N ILE A 293 -22.31 16.52 12.18
CA ILE A 293 -23.34 16.03 13.11
C ILE A 293 -22.96 16.45 14.52
N SER A 294 -23.72 17.38 15.12
CA SER A 294 -23.55 17.77 16.52
C SER A 294 -23.68 16.55 17.44
N PRO A 295 -22.86 16.38 18.48
CA PRO A 295 -23.09 15.32 19.44
C PRO A 295 -24.53 15.48 19.94
N LEU A 296 -25.29 14.38 19.89
CA LEU A 296 -26.61 14.32 20.48
C LEU A 296 -26.50 14.97 21.86
N LYS A 297 -27.21 16.10 22.07
CA LYS A 297 -27.33 16.71 23.38
C LYS A 297 -27.70 15.58 24.34
N LYS A 298 -26.80 15.17 25.25
CA LYS A 298 -27.22 14.28 26.32
C LYS A 298 -28.45 14.92 26.92
N ARG A 299 -29.65 14.35 26.73
CA ARG A 299 -30.84 14.75 27.44
C ARG A 299 -30.44 14.78 28.91
N ARG A 300 -30.49 15.98 29.53
CA ARG A 300 -30.37 16.05 30.97
C ARG A 300 -31.65 15.42 31.53
N PRO A 301 -31.55 14.63 32.61
CA PRO A 301 -32.72 14.17 33.32
C PRO A 301 -33.50 15.46 33.75
N GLY A 302 -34.66 15.71 33.14
CA GLY A 302 -35.47 16.89 33.39
C GLY A 302 -35.83 17.73 32.16
N ASP A 303 -35.35 17.42 30.94
CA ASP A 303 -35.82 18.01 29.67
C ASP A 303 -37.04 17.22 29.14
N ASP A 304 -38.07 17.02 29.95
CA ASP A 304 -39.39 16.58 29.46
C ASP A 304 -40.04 17.76 28.75
N PRO A 305 -40.66 17.55 27.57
CA PRO A 305 -41.47 18.60 26.96
C PRO A 305 -42.67 18.88 27.88
N GLU A 306 -42.68 20.04 28.48
CA GLU A 306 -43.92 20.54 29.06
C GLU A 306 -44.95 20.71 27.90
N ASP A 307 -46.10 20.06 28.09
CA ASP A 307 -47.26 20.03 27.20
C ASP A 307 -47.78 21.40 26.76
#